data_92764983ece0aae65d12d8684ca9b6a1
#
_entry.id   92764983ece0aae65d12d8684ca9b6a1
#
_cell.length_a   1.000
_cell.length_b   1.000
_cell.length_c   1.000
_cell.angle_alpha   90.00
_cell.angle_beta   90.00
_cell.angle_gamma   90.00
#
_symmetry.space_group_name_H-M   'P 1'
#
loop_
_entity.id
_entity.type
_entity.pdbx_description
1 polymer ?
#
loop_
_entity_poly.entity_id
_entity_poly.type
_entity_poly.pdbx_seq_one_letter_code
_entity_poly.pdbx_strand_id
1 'polypeptide(L)'
;LALKDRETPAIFHDFLKDSIILREKGSGTKKEMDLFLDRAGITTGNLNVIARMNDLESIKKSIVNGLGISILSSRSVTDLQRTKQILVFPLEESAHKRSFYIVYSKNRILKPHVKQFVQFARDYYM
;
A
#
# COMPACT_ATOMS: atom_id res chain seq x y z
N LEU A 1 11.20 -17.60 4.98
CA LEU A 1 10.36 -16.70 5.79
C LEU A 1 9.42 -17.53 6.65
N ALA A 2 9.30 -17.17 7.93
CA ALA A 2 8.41 -17.86 8.87
C ALA A 2 6.92 -17.80 8.46
N LEU A 3 6.55 -16.86 7.60
CA LEU A 3 5.17 -16.67 7.14
C LEU A 3 4.86 -17.35 5.81
N LYS A 4 5.85 -17.99 5.16
CA LYS A 4 5.70 -18.52 3.81
C LYS A 4 4.53 -19.48 3.65
N ASP A 5 4.30 -20.34 4.63
CA ASP A 5 3.27 -21.37 4.58
C ASP A 5 2.03 -21.03 5.41
N ARG A 6 1.91 -19.78 5.83
CA ARG A 6 0.79 -19.35 6.67
C ARG A 6 -0.48 -19.13 5.84
N GLU A 7 -1.53 -19.82 6.20
CA GLU A 7 -2.85 -19.71 5.54
C GLU A 7 -3.72 -18.59 6.10
N THR A 8 -3.51 -18.21 7.37
CA THR A 8 -4.28 -17.14 8.02
C THR A 8 -3.70 -15.76 7.71
N PRO A 9 -4.53 -14.69 7.74
CA PRO A 9 -4.01 -13.34 7.61
C PRO A 9 -2.93 -13.06 8.64
N ALA A 10 -1.88 -12.36 8.22
CA ALA A 10 -0.81 -11.96 9.14
C ALA A 10 -1.26 -10.78 10.00
N ILE A 11 -0.85 -10.76 11.25
CA ILE A 11 -0.96 -9.58 12.10
C ILE A 11 0.37 -8.85 12.09
N PHE A 12 0.35 -7.56 12.39
CA PHE A 12 1.55 -6.74 12.24
C PHE A 12 2.71 -7.20 13.15
N HIS A 13 2.40 -7.73 14.31
CA HIS A 13 3.42 -8.26 15.24
C HIS A 13 4.30 -9.34 14.60
N ASP A 14 3.80 -10.03 13.59
CA ASP A 14 4.57 -11.05 12.87
C ASP A 14 5.78 -10.45 12.13
N PHE A 15 5.74 -9.15 11.85
CA PHE A 15 6.75 -8.46 11.05
C PHE A 15 7.71 -7.59 11.86
N LEU A 16 7.52 -7.45 13.15
CA LEU A 16 8.29 -6.49 13.96
C LEU A 16 9.79 -6.71 13.93
N LYS A 17 10.23 -7.95 13.69
CA LYS A 17 11.66 -8.30 13.66
C LYS A 17 12.26 -8.23 12.25
N ASP A 18 11.42 -8.11 11.23
CA ASP A 18 11.91 -8.09 9.85
C ASP A 18 12.39 -6.70 9.45
N SER A 19 13.28 -6.67 8.46
CA SER A 19 13.72 -5.41 7.85
C SER A 19 12.57 -4.81 7.05
N ILE A 20 12.19 -3.58 7.34
CA ILE A 20 11.04 -2.93 6.74
C ILE A 20 11.48 -1.75 5.86
N ILE A 21 10.93 -1.69 4.66
CA ILE A 21 11.10 -0.59 3.72
C ILE A 21 9.81 0.20 3.71
N LEU A 22 9.90 1.50 4.00
CA LEU A 22 8.74 2.39 4.07
C LEU A 22 8.73 3.41 2.94
N ARG A 23 7.53 3.90 2.62
CA ARG A 23 7.38 5.07 1.77
C ARG A 23 7.78 6.33 2.54
N GLU A 24 8.32 7.31 1.81
CA GLU A 24 8.61 8.62 2.37
C GLU A 24 7.34 9.36 2.76
N LYS A 25 7.49 10.42 3.55
CA LYS A 25 6.39 11.27 4.00
C LYS A 25 5.63 11.85 2.81
N GLY A 26 4.31 12.03 2.98
CA GLY A 26 3.45 12.64 1.99
C GLY A 26 2.73 11.68 1.06
N SER A 27 3.03 10.37 1.10
CA SER A 27 2.27 9.39 0.32
C SER A 27 0.98 9.00 1.04
N GLY A 28 -0.07 8.69 0.27
CA GLY A 28 -1.32 8.17 0.84
C GLY A 28 -1.12 6.83 1.56
N THR A 29 -0.23 6.00 1.04
CA THR A 29 0.13 4.72 1.67
C THR A 29 0.76 4.93 3.05
N LYS A 30 1.59 5.96 3.20
CA LYS A 30 2.17 6.27 4.51
C LYS A 30 1.11 6.69 5.52
N LYS A 31 0.13 7.52 5.12
CA LYS A 31 -0.98 7.91 5.99
C LYS A 31 -1.79 6.70 6.45
N GLU A 32 -2.14 5.82 5.54
CA GLU A 32 -2.87 4.59 5.85
C GLU A 32 -2.07 3.73 6.83
N MET A 33 -0.79 3.61 6.61
CA MET A 33 0.09 2.85 7.48
C MET A 33 0.19 3.47 8.88
N ASP A 34 0.31 4.79 8.98
CA ASP A 34 0.36 5.47 10.28
C ASP A 34 -0.93 5.23 11.08
N LEU A 35 -2.10 5.30 10.43
CA LEU A 35 -3.37 4.99 11.06
C LEU A 35 -3.45 3.53 11.53
N PHE A 36 -2.97 2.65 10.71
CA PHE A 36 -2.92 1.22 11.03
C PHE A 36 -2.04 0.96 12.26
N LEU A 37 -0.84 1.55 12.29
CA LEU A 37 0.08 1.43 13.42
C LEU A 37 -0.52 1.96 14.71
N ASP A 38 -1.19 3.12 14.65
CA ASP A 38 -1.85 3.70 15.82
C ASP A 38 -2.91 2.76 16.38
N ARG A 39 -3.71 2.15 15.52
CA ARG A 39 -4.73 1.18 15.93
C ARG A 39 -4.13 -0.07 16.54
N ALA A 40 -3.00 -0.51 16.01
CA ALA A 40 -2.29 -1.68 16.52
C ALA A 40 -1.46 -1.39 17.78
N GLY A 41 -1.39 -0.13 18.21
CA GLY A 41 -0.59 0.28 19.37
C GLY A 41 0.91 0.20 19.13
N ILE A 42 1.34 0.30 17.88
CA ILE A 42 2.75 0.17 17.49
C ILE A 42 3.30 1.53 17.09
N THR A 43 4.45 1.91 17.63
CA THR A 43 5.16 3.13 17.25
C THR A 43 6.20 2.80 16.16
N THR A 44 6.47 3.77 15.29
CA THR A 44 7.49 3.61 14.25
C THR A 44 8.86 3.25 14.82
N GLY A 45 9.18 3.70 16.03
CA GLY A 45 10.44 3.36 16.71
C GLY A 45 10.60 1.88 17.03
N ASN A 46 9.51 1.11 17.05
CA ASN A 46 9.55 -0.33 17.27
C ASN A 46 9.81 -1.13 16.00
N LEU A 47 9.93 -0.46 14.86
CA LEU A 47 10.14 -1.10 13.56
C LEU A 47 11.60 -1.05 13.17
N ASN A 48 12.08 -2.11 12.54
CA ASN A 48 13.42 -2.13 11.96
C ASN A 48 13.39 -1.54 10.55
N VAL A 49 13.30 -0.21 10.45
CA VAL A 49 13.23 0.50 9.18
C VAL A 49 14.64 0.59 8.58
N ILE A 50 14.88 -0.11 7.48
CA ILE A 50 16.18 -0.11 6.81
C ILE A 50 16.28 0.92 5.71
N ALA A 51 15.16 1.37 5.16
CA ALA A 51 15.15 2.36 4.08
C ALA A 51 13.78 3.05 4.00
N ARG A 52 13.80 4.27 3.49
CA ARG A 52 12.59 5.01 3.09
C ARG A 52 12.76 5.40 1.64
N MET A 53 11.76 5.07 0.82
CA MET A 53 11.80 5.29 -0.62
C MET A 53 10.55 6.01 -1.09
N ASN A 54 10.70 6.88 -2.06
CA ASN A 54 9.59 7.63 -2.65
C ASN A 54 9.00 6.92 -3.87
N ASP A 55 9.78 6.08 -4.53
CA ASP A 55 9.39 5.38 -5.74
C ASP A 55 8.88 3.96 -5.44
N LEU A 56 7.63 3.70 -5.82
CA LEU A 56 7.00 2.40 -5.62
C LEU A 56 7.74 1.27 -6.33
N GLU A 57 8.23 1.51 -7.55
CA GLU A 57 8.96 0.47 -8.31
C GLU A 57 10.28 0.10 -7.63
N SER A 58 10.95 1.06 -7.00
CA SER A 58 12.17 0.78 -6.22
C SER A 58 11.87 -0.07 -5.00
N ILE A 59 10.75 0.17 -4.33
CA ILE A 59 10.31 -0.65 -3.20
C ILE A 59 10.03 -2.07 -3.67
N LYS A 60 9.29 -2.22 -4.76
CA LYS A 60 8.94 -3.53 -5.33
C LYS A 60 10.19 -4.32 -5.68
N LYS A 61 11.16 -3.70 -6.35
CA LYS A 61 12.45 -4.34 -6.69
C LYS A 61 13.21 -4.77 -5.45
N SER A 62 13.22 -3.94 -4.43
CA SER A 62 13.90 -4.27 -3.17
C SER A 62 13.30 -5.49 -2.51
N ILE A 63 11.98 -5.63 -2.53
CA ILE A 63 11.28 -6.78 -1.97
C ILE A 63 11.61 -8.04 -2.78
N VAL A 64 11.55 -7.95 -4.11
CA VAL A 64 11.90 -9.08 -5.00
C VAL A 64 13.32 -9.57 -4.74
N ASN A 65 14.24 -8.65 -4.47
CA ASN A 65 15.64 -8.97 -4.18
C ASN A 65 15.88 -9.43 -2.74
N GLY A 66 14.83 -9.55 -1.94
CA GLY A 66 14.95 -10.07 -0.57
C GLY A 66 15.55 -9.11 0.44
N LEU A 67 15.56 -7.79 0.15
CA LEU A 67 16.13 -6.80 1.05
C LEU A 67 15.26 -6.55 2.29
N GLY A 68 13.98 -6.85 2.22
CA GLY A 68 13.06 -6.64 3.33
C GLY A 68 11.61 -6.82 2.92
N ILE A 69 10.73 -6.42 3.80
CA ILE A 69 9.28 -6.41 3.59
C ILE A 69 8.77 -4.98 3.52
N SER A 70 7.55 -4.82 3.07
CA SER A 70 6.88 -3.51 3.07
C SER A 70 5.36 -3.69 3.22
N ILE A 71 4.67 -2.61 3.54
CA ILE A 71 3.21 -2.56 3.57
C ILE A 71 2.79 -1.70 2.39
N LEU A 72 2.12 -2.32 1.44
CA LEU A 72 1.71 -1.69 0.20
C LEU A 72 0.25 -2.02 -0.10
N SER A 73 -0.35 -1.23 -0.99
CA SER A 73 -1.66 -1.56 -1.55
C SER A 73 -1.57 -2.87 -2.33
N SER A 74 -2.52 -3.77 -2.13
CA SER A 74 -2.56 -5.04 -2.85
C SER A 74 -2.58 -4.87 -4.36
N ARG A 75 -3.24 -3.81 -4.86
CA ARG A 75 -3.30 -3.51 -6.29
C ARG A 75 -1.94 -3.16 -6.88
N SER A 76 -1.08 -2.53 -6.10
CA SER A 76 0.24 -2.12 -6.59
C SER A 76 1.21 -3.27 -6.81
N VAL A 77 0.92 -4.45 -6.26
CA VAL A 77 1.79 -5.62 -6.32
C VAL A 77 1.15 -6.82 -7.03
N THR A 78 0.00 -6.63 -7.66
CA THR A 78 -0.73 -7.70 -8.34
C THR A 78 0.10 -8.41 -9.39
N ASP A 79 0.89 -7.66 -10.16
CA ASP A 79 1.79 -8.20 -11.19
C ASP A 79 2.82 -9.15 -10.59
N LEU A 80 3.49 -8.75 -9.51
CA LEU A 80 4.51 -9.56 -8.84
C LEU A 80 3.92 -10.77 -8.13
N GLN A 81 2.73 -10.63 -7.57
CA GLN A 81 2.03 -11.74 -6.94
C GLN A 81 1.65 -12.79 -7.97
N ARG A 82 1.11 -12.37 -9.12
CA ARG A 82 0.70 -13.26 -10.19
C ARG A 82 1.87 -14.03 -10.78
N THR A 83 3.04 -13.40 -10.90
CA THR A 83 4.27 -14.06 -11.40
C THR A 83 5.04 -14.78 -10.29
N LYS A 84 4.49 -14.85 -9.08
CA LYS A 84 5.07 -15.53 -7.94
C LYS A 84 6.47 -15.05 -7.53
N GLN A 85 6.75 -13.77 -7.78
CA GLN A 85 8.01 -13.15 -7.38
C GLN A 85 8.00 -12.66 -5.93
N ILE A 86 6.81 -12.47 -5.34
CA ILE A 86 6.63 -12.06 -3.95
C ILE A 86 5.51 -12.86 -3.31
N LEU A 87 5.48 -12.82 -1.99
CA LEU A 87 4.36 -13.32 -1.19
C LEU A 87 3.59 -12.14 -0.62
N VAL A 88 2.28 -12.22 -0.65
CA VAL A 88 1.38 -11.18 -0.15
C VAL A 88 0.51 -11.77 0.95
N PHE A 89 0.53 -11.12 2.11
CA PHE A 89 -0.29 -11.51 3.26
C PHE A 89 -1.23 -10.37 3.62
N PRO A 90 -2.55 -10.59 3.55
CA PRO A 90 -3.49 -9.59 4.06
C PRO A 90 -3.23 -9.32 5.54
N LEU A 91 -3.28 -8.06 5.94
CA LEU A 91 -3.17 -7.70 7.35
C LEU A 91 -4.56 -7.74 7.97
N GLU A 92 -4.67 -8.45 9.08
CA GLU A 92 -5.96 -8.64 9.77
C GLU A 92 -6.56 -7.31 10.20
N GLU A 93 -5.72 -6.41 10.69
CA GLU A 93 -6.14 -5.11 11.19
C GLU A 93 -6.40 -4.08 10.08
N SER A 94 -6.09 -4.40 8.82
CA SER A 94 -6.17 -3.46 7.70
C SER A 94 -7.37 -3.73 6.78
N ALA A 95 -8.53 -4.02 7.35
CA ALA A 95 -9.74 -4.35 6.58
C ALA A 95 -10.35 -3.17 5.81
N HIS A 96 -9.69 -2.03 5.75
CA HIS A 96 -10.22 -0.83 5.14
C HIS A 96 -9.90 -0.73 3.66
N LYS A 97 -10.93 -0.50 2.86
CA LYS A 97 -10.77 -0.11 1.46
C LYS A 97 -10.61 1.40 1.38
N ARG A 98 -9.61 1.85 0.64
CA ARG A 98 -9.41 3.25 0.35
C ARG A 98 -10.34 3.68 -0.76
N SER A 99 -10.98 4.85 -0.59
CA SER A 99 -11.79 5.45 -1.64
C SER A 99 -10.95 6.47 -2.42
N PHE A 100 -11.14 6.52 -3.73
CA PHE A 100 -10.57 7.56 -4.57
C PHE A 100 -11.67 8.55 -4.96
N TYR A 101 -11.30 9.80 -5.07
CA TYR A 101 -12.22 10.88 -5.36
C TYR A 101 -11.76 11.63 -6.60
N ILE A 102 -12.72 11.93 -7.47
CA ILE A 102 -12.49 12.88 -8.57
C ILE A 102 -12.86 14.25 -8.03
N VAL A 103 -11.90 15.16 -8.02
CA VAL A 103 -12.07 16.50 -7.45
C VAL A 103 -11.85 17.54 -8.53
N TYR A 104 -12.79 18.46 -8.66
CA TYR A 104 -12.67 19.57 -9.60
C TYR A 104 -13.29 20.83 -9.02
N SER A 105 -12.94 22.00 -9.59
CA SER A 105 -13.42 23.29 -9.08
C SER A 105 -14.93 23.43 -9.27
N LYS A 106 -15.62 23.79 -8.22
CA LYS A 106 -17.07 24.04 -8.22
C LYS A 106 -17.47 25.14 -9.21
N ASN A 107 -16.62 26.15 -9.37
CA ASN A 107 -16.91 27.34 -10.15
C ASN A 107 -16.37 27.29 -11.58
N ARG A 108 -15.80 26.16 -11.99
CA ARG A 108 -15.21 26.01 -13.30
C ARG A 108 -16.05 25.08 -14.17
N ILE A 109 -16.36 25.55 -15.39
CA ILE A 109 -17.02 24.71 -16.38
C ILE A 109 -16.01 23.72 -16.93
N LEU A 110 -16.33 22.43 -16.83
CA LEU A 110 -15.47 21.38 -17.34
C LEU A 110 -15.51 21.36 -18.87
N LYS A 111 -14.34 21.26 -19.49
CA LYS A 111 -14.25 21.04 -20.94
C LYS A 111 -14.83 19.68 -21.30
N PRO A 112 -15.36 19.50 -22.54
CA PRO A 112 -16.00 18.23 -22.95
C PRO A 112 -15.14 17.00 -22.71
N HIS A 113 -13.84 17.04 -23.02
CA HIS A 113 -12.94 15.91 -22.80
C HIS A 113 -12.74 15.57 -21.33
N VAL A 114 -12.80 16.57 -20.44
CA VAL A 114 -12.71 16.35 -19.00
C VAL A 114 -13.99 15.71 -18.48
N LYS A 115 -15.15 16.14 -18.97
CA LYS A 115 -16.44 15.52 -18.65
C LYS A 115 -16.47 14.07 -19.07
N GLN A 116 -15.96 13.75 -20.25
CA GLN A 116 -15.86 12.38 -20.75
C GLN A 116 -14.97 11.53 -19.84
N PHE A 117 -13.83 12.07 -19.40
CA PHE A 117 -12.94 11.36 -18.49
C PHE A 117 -13.63 11.06 -17.16
N VAL A 118 -14.32 12.06 -16.59
CA VAL A 118 -15.04 11.86 -15.31
C VAL A 118 -16.10 10.78 -15.46
N GLN A 119 -16.87 10.81 -16.55
CA GLN A 119 -17.90 9.81 -16.81
C GLN A 119 -17.30 8.42 -17.00
N PHE A 120 -16.23 8.33 -17.79
CA PHE A 120 -15.50 7.08 -18.00
C PHE A 120 -15.00 6.50 -16.67
N ALA A 121 -14.41 7.31 -15.82
CA ALA A 121 -13.90 6.86 -14.53
C ALA A 121 -15.02 6.37 -13.61
N ARG A 122 -16.15 7.07 -13.59
CA ARG A 122 -17.33 6.63 -12.86
C ARG A 122 -17.84 5.27 -13.33
N ASP A 123 -17.99 5.11 -14.64
CA ASP A 123 -18.51 3.88 -15.21
C ASP A 123 -17.56 2.70 -14.98
N TYR A 124 -16.25 2.96 -14.97
CA TYR A 124 -15.24 1.95 -14.75
C TYR A 124 -15.18 1.45 -13.30
N TYR A 125 -15.33 2.36 -12.33
CA TYR A 125 -15.12 2.05 -10.90
C TYR A 125 -16.42 1.90 -10.11
N MET A 126 -17.53 2.20 -10.70
CA MET A 126 -18.85 2.05 -10.09
C MET A 126 -19.70 1.03 -10.89
#